data_397aef84607c2f5b347f6c9f9cc08bc4
#
_entry.id   397aef84607c2f5b347f6c9f9cc08bc4
#
_cell.length_a   1.000
_cell.length_b   1.000
_cell.length_c   1.000
_cell.angle_alpha   90.00
_cell.angle_beta   90.00
_cell.angle_gamma   90.00
#
_symmetry.space_group_name_H-M   'P 1'
#
loop_
_entity.id
_entity.type
_entity.pdbx_description
1 polymer ?
#
loop_
_entity_poly.entity_id
_entity_poly.type
_entity_poly.pdbx_seq_one_letter_code
_entity_poly.pdbx_strand_id
1 'polypeptide(L)'
;MTPNPTQRCPVMTTTAGAPVVDNQNSLTAGPRGPVLMQDWHLLEKLAHQNRERIPERVVHAKGWGAFGTFTVTQDITRYTCASIFSEVGKVTPLVTRFSTVAGEMGAADAERDVRGFAVKFYTDQGNWDLVGNNTPVFFIRDPLKFPDFIHTQKRHPRTHLRSATAAWDFWSLSPESLHQVTILMSDRGIPASPRFMNGYGSHTYSLWNAQGERFWVKFHFRVQQGHRTLTNEEAEALIGKTRESYQEDLFNAIERGEFPKWTLCIQVMPEADAEKTPYNPFDLTKVWPHADYPLIEVGVMELNRNPDNYFAEIEQVAMSPSNLVPGIGASPDKVLQARIFSYADAHRYRLGTHYEALPVNAPRCPVHHYHTDGQMNFMGHRSGAVDAYYEPNSFGGAVQAPQFREPPLKIRGDADRYDHREGNDDYSQPGALFRLLGAAQQERLFANIASSMQGVPAFIIDRQLTHFDRADPAYGAGVRKALKARGIAFTQDAEVKA
;
A
#
# COMPACT_ATOMS: atom_id res chain seq x y z
N MET A 1 -16.77 5.13 -26.71
CA MET A 1 -16.34 5.02 -28.13
C MET A 1 -17.52 4.55 -28.95
N THR A 2 -17.94 5.31 -29.94
CA THR A 2 -18.92 4.85 -30.94
C THR A 2 -18.24 3.86 -31.87
N PRO A 3 -18.80 2.66 -32.13
CA PRO A 3 -18.18 1.68 -33.00
C PRO A 3 -17.97 2.27 -34.41
N ASN A 4 -16.77 2.07 -34.95
CA ASN A 4 -16.50 2.43 -36.34
C ASN A 4 -17.30 1.48 -37.25
N PRO A 5 -18.26 1.94 -38.06
CA PRO A 5 -19.17 1.09 -38.83
C PRO A 5 -18.47 0.26 -39.92
N THR A 6 -17.19 0.44 -40.16
CA THR A 6 -16.40 -0.31 -41.14
C THR A 6 -15.54 -1.43 -40.53
N GLN A 7 -15.48 -1.56 -39.20
CA GLN A 7 -14.70 -2.60 -38.54
C GLN A 7 -15.55 -3.89 -38.45
N ARG A 8 -15.17 -4.96 -39.19
CA ARG A 8 -15.77 -6.28 -39.02
C ARG A 8 -15.54 -6.78 -37.60
N CYS A 9 -16.64 -7.01 -36.85
CA CYS A 9 -16.52 -7.65 -35.54
C CYS A 9 -15.83 -9.02 -35.69
N PRO A 10 -14.92 -9.35 -34.77
CA PRO A 10 -14.28 -10.66 -34.77
C PRO A 10 -15.32 -11.77 -34.55
N VAL A 11 -15.12 -12.93 -35.16
CA VAL A 11 -15.95 -14.10 -34.92
C VAL A 11 -15.71 -14.62 -33.53
N MET A 12 -16.78 -14.88 -32.77
CA MET A 12 -16.72 -15.46 -31.42
C MET A 12 -16.18 -16.89 -31.53
N THR A 13 -15.25 -17.26 -30.63
CA THR A 13 -14.67 -18.58 -30.55
C THR A 13 -14.72 -19.17 -29.15
N THR A 14 -14.63 -20.50 -29.04
CA THR A 14 -14.32 -21.19 -27.79
C THR A 14 -12.88 -20.88 -27.36
N THR A 15 -12.50 -21.27 -26.16
CA THR A 15 -11.12 -21.14 -25.66
C THR A 15 -10.11 -21.89 -26.54
N ALA A 16 -10.54 -22.99 -27.16
CA ALA A 16 -9.72 -23.76 -28.13
C ALA A 16 -9.71 -23.17 -29.55
N GLY A 17 -10.38 -22.05 -29.80
CA GLY A 17 -10.39 -21.33 -31.06
C GLY A 17 -11.46 -21.76 -32.07
N ALA A 18 -12.35 -22.69 -31.73
CA ALA A 18 -13.44 -23.10 -32.63
C ALA A 18 -14.54 -22.02 -32.70
N PRO A 19 -15.10 -21.69 -33.90
CA PRO A 19 -16.17 -20.72 -34.03
C PRO A 19 -17.42 -21.12 -33.22
N VAL A 20 -17.99 -20.17 -32.48
CA VAL A 20 -19.25 -20.34 -31.75
C VAL A 20 -20.40 -20.00 -32.66
N VAL A 21 -21.32 -20.95 -32.85
CA VAL A 21 -22.45 -20.80 -33.78
C VAL A 21 -23.65 -20.09 -33.19
N ASP A 22 -23.86 -20.22 -31.88
CA ASP A 22 -24.93 -19.59 -31.14
C ASP A 22 -24.49 -19.32 -29.68
N ASN A 23 -24.65 -18.10 -29.19
CA ASN A 23 -24.33 -17.72 -27.81
C ASN A 23 -25.59 -17.33 -26.98
N GLN A 24 -26.78 -17.58 -27.57
CA GLN A 24 -28.05 -17.26 -26.90
C GLN A 24 -28.85 -18.52 -26.54
N ASN A 25 -28.64 -19.62 -27.27
CA ASN A 25 -29.38 -20.85 -27.06
C ASN A 25 -28.41 -22.01 -26.83
N SER A 26 -28.65 -22.81 -25.78
CA SER A 26 -27.92 -24.04 -25.49
C SER A 26 -28.41 -25.19 -26.39
N LEU A 27 -27.54 -26.18 -26.62
CA LEU A 27 -27.89 -27.38 -27.37
C LEU A 27 -28.78 -28.30 -26.53
N THR A 28 -29.99 -28.59 -27.04
CA THR A 28 -30.97 -29.41 -26.32
C THR A 28 -31.50 -30.54 -27.21
N ALA A 29 -32.03 -31.59 -26.60
CA ALA A 29 -32.74 -32.69 -27.30
C ALA A 29 -34.19 -32.24 -27.61
N GLY A 30 -34.33 -31.45 -28.66
CA GLY A 30 -35.58 -30.83 -29.08
C GLY A 30 -35.93 -29.57 -28.28
N PRO A 31 -36.97 -28.82 -28.67
CA PRO A 31 -37.28 -27.49 -28.11
C PRO A 31 -37.65 -27.47 -26.61
N ARG A 32 -37.94 -28.60 -26.05
CA ARG A 32 -38.36 -28.75 -24.61
C ARG A 32 -37.55 -29.85 -23.92
N GLY A 33 -36.49 -30.37 -24.58
CA GLY A 33 -35.64 -31.43 -24.06
C GLY A 33 -34.54 -30.92 -23.15
N PRO A 34 -33.80 -31.83 -22.51
CA PRO A 34 -32.65 -31.49 -21.67
C PRO A 34 -31.48 -30.96 -22.50
N VAL A 35 -30.62 -30.13 -21.83
CA VAL A 35 -29.32 -29.73 -22.38
C VAL A 35 -28.42 -30.97 -22.56
N LEU A 36 -27.66 -30.98 -23.62
CA LEU A 36 -26.72 -32.05 -23.94
C LEU A 36 -25.29 -31.68 -23.51
N MET A 37 -24.59 -32.64 -22.92
CA MET A 37 -23.20 -32.43 -22.47
C MET A 37 -22.22 -32.09 -23.61
N GLN A 38 -22.57 -32.38 -24.86
CA GLN A 38 -21.77 -32.01 -26.03
C GLN A 38 -21.87 -30.52 -26.41
N ASP A 39 -22.64 -29.71 -25.67
CA ASP A 39 -22.59 -28.26 -25.79
C ASP A 39 -21.33 -27.71 -25.12
N TRP A 40 -20.22 -27.85 -25.82
CA TRP A 40 -18.90 -27.47 -25.30
C TRP A 40 -18.80 -25.99 -24.94
N HIS A 41 -19.42 -25.12 -25.72
CA HIS A 41 -19.45 -23.69 -25.45
C HIS A 41 -20.15 -23.36 -24.12
N LEU A 42 -21.27 -23.99 -23.82
CA LEU A 42 -21.96 -23.85 -22.57
C LEU A 42 -21.08 -24.30 -21.39
N LEU A 43 -20.42 -25.46 -21.50
CA LEU A 43 -19.55 -25.98 -20.44
C LEU A 43 -18.38 -25.03 -20.15
N GLU A 44 -17.69 -24.53 -21.17
CA GLU A 44 -16.61 -23.55 -21.00
C GLU A 44 -17.11 -22.27 -20.35
N LYS A 45 -18.24 -21.73 -20.80
CA LYS A 45 -18.82 -20.47 -20.31
C LYS A 45 -19.17 -20.56 -18.83
N LEU A 46 -19.83 -21.63 -18.39
CA LEU A 46 -20.16 -21.86 -16.99
C LEU A 46 -18.92 -22.11 -16.12
N ALA A 47 -17.99 -22.93 -16.63
CA ALA A 47 -16.75 -23.21 -15.93
C ALA A 47 -15.90 -21.95 -15.72
N HIS A 48 -15.82 -21.07 -16.70
CA HIS A 48 -15.10 -19.80 -16.60
C HIS A 48 -15.76 -18.88 -15.57
N GLN A 49 -17.09 -18.69 -15.63
CA GLN A 49 -17.82 -17.86 -14.68
C GLN A 49 -17.55 -18.24 -13.23
N ASN A 50 -17.52 -19.55 -12.92
CA ASN A 50 -17.24 -20.05 -11.57
C ASN A 50 -15.83 -19.69 -11.08
N ARG A 51 -14.92 -19.30 -11.97
CA ARG A 51 -13.49 -19.02 -11.69
C ARG A 51 -13.09 -17.57 -11.99
N GLU A 52 -14.05 -16.68 -12.19
CA GLU A 52 -13.79 -15.25 -12.40
C GLU A 52 -13.42 -14.50 -11.10
N ARG A 53 -13.06 -15.23 -10.06
CA ARG A 53 -12.66 -14.67 -8.77
C ARG A 53 -11.30 -15.21 -8.36
N ILE A 54 -10.51 -14.34 -7.76
CA ILE A 54 -9.30 -14.68 -7.01
C ILE A 54 -9.51 -14.23 -5.56
N PRO A 55 -8.79 -14.79 -4.57
CA PRO A 55 -8.84 -14.27 -3.20
C PRO A 55 -8.55 -12.77 -3.18
N GLU A 56 -9.34 -12.01 -2.42
CA GLU A 56 -9.02 -10.61 -2.20
C GLU A 56 -7.73 -10.46 -1.38
N ARG A 57 -7.07 -9.32 -1.47
CA ARG A 57 -5.93 -9.01 -0.60
C ARG A 57 -6.39 -9.01 0.85
N VAL A 58 -5.58 -9.58 1.77
CA VAL A 58 -5.92 -9.66 3.19
C VAL A 58 -6.12 -8.28 3.83
N VAL A 59 -5.41 -7.29 3.33
CA VAL A 59 -5.61 -5.85 3.52
C VAL A 59 -5.45 -5.16 2.16
N HIS A 60 -6.00 -3.97 1.99
CA HIS A 60 -6.00 -3.24 0.72
C HIS A 60 -6.86 -3.91 -0.38
N ALA A 61 -7.92 -4.64 -0.02
CA ALA A 61 -8.78 -5.34 -0.98
C ALA A 61 -9.49 -4.36 -1.92
N LYS A 62 -10.19 -3.35 -1.38
CA LYS A 62 -10.79 -2.27 -2.19
C LYS A 62 -9.70 -1.33 -2.66
N GLY A 63 -9.59 -1.15 -3.99
CA GLY A 63 -8.57 -0.27 -4.55
C GLY A 63 -8.82 0.08 -6.00
N TRP A 64 -8.04 1.02 -6.50
CA TRP A 64 -8.09 1.59 -7.83
C TRP A 64 -6.67 1.96 -8.25
N GLY A 65 -6.44 2.15 -9.55
CA GLY A 65 -5.10 2.45 -10.02
C GLY A 65 -5.06 3.03 -11.41
N ALA A 66 -3.89 3.51 -11.78
CA ALA A 66 -3.62 4.06 -13.09
C ALA A 66 -2.13 3.87 -13.46
N PHE A 67 -1.83 3.97 -14.72
CA PHE A 67 -0.48 3.98 -15.27
C PHE A 67 -0.01 5.41 -15.48
N GLY A 68 1.30 5.55 -15.56
CA GLY A 68 1.92 6.83 -15.79
C GLY A 68 3.43 6.75 -15.98
N THR A 69 4.08 7.86 -15.68
CA THR A 69 5.53 8.01 -15.79
C THR A 69 6.11 8.71 -14.57
N PHE A 70 7.36 8.39 -14.29
CA PHE A 70 8.20 9.15 -13.38
C PHE A 70 9.33 9.81 -14.17
N THR A 71 9.50 11.10 -14.01
CA THR A 71 10.57 11.89 -14.67
C THR A 71 11.49 12.46 -13.60
N VAL A 72 12.78 12.17 -13.69
CA VAL A 72 13.81 12.74 -12.81
C VAL A 72 13.98 14.24 -13.10
N THR A 73 13.93 15.07 -12.08
CA THR A 73 14.08 16.53 -12.19
C THR A 73 15.33 17.09 -11.51
N GLN A 74 15.93 16.29 -10.59
CA GLN A 74 17.12 16.68 -9.84
C GLN A 74 18.13 15.52 -9.81
N ASP A 75 19.41 15.87 -9.87
CA ASP A 75 20.49 14.90 -9.73
C ASP A 75 20.66 14.48 -8.27
N ILE A 76 20.48 13.18 -8.01
CA ILE A 76 20.73 12.55 -6.71
C ILE A 76 21.78 11.45 -6.77
N THR A 77 22.60 11.40 -7.84
CA THR A 77 23.61 10.35 -8.04
C THR A 77 24.66 10.30 -6.93
N ARG A 78 24.83 11.40 -6.18
CA ARG A 78 25.68 11.39 -4.97
C ARG A 78 25.15 10.44 -3.87
N TYR A 79 23.89 10.09 -3.88
CA TYR A 79 23.25 9.22 -2.87
C TYR A 79 22.99 7.81 -3.37
N THR A 80 22.81 7.63 -4.69
CA THR A 80 22.44 6.33 -5.25
C THR A 80 23.00 6.10 -6.64
N CYS A 81 23.40 4.87 -6.93
CA CYS A 81 23.77 4.41 -8.27
C CYS A 81 22.57 3.79 -9.03
N ALA A 82 21.36 3.83 -8.48
CA ALA A 82 20.18 3.25 -9.13
C ALA A 82 19.90 3.91 -10.48
N SER A 83 19.78 3.08 -11.51
CA SER A 83 19.66 3.57 -12.90
C SER A 83 18.43 4.46 -13.13
N ILE A 84 17.34 4.23 -12.37
CA ILE A 84 16.16 5.09 -12.43
C ILE A 84 16.46 6.57 -12.17
N PHE A 85 17.52 6.87 -11.40
CA PHE A 85 17.95 8.22 -11.02
C PHE A 85 19.25 8.67 -11.71
N SER A 86 19.69 7.96 -12.76
CA SER A 86 21.00 8.15 -13.36
C SER A 86 21.22 9.50 -14.05
N GLU A 87 20.15 10.14 -14.49
CA GLU A 87 20.23 11.43 -15.19
C GLU A 87 18.92 12.23 -15.08
N VAL A 88 19.04 13.55 -15.06
CA VAL A 88 17.88 14.46 -15.12
C VAL A 88 17.22 14.34 -16.49
N GLY A 89 15.88 14.27 -16.49
CA GLY A 89 15.08 14.05 -17.68
C GLY A 89 14.77 12.57 -17.98
N LYS A 90 15.41 11.63 -17.30
CA LYS A 90 15.10 10.20 -17.48
C LYS A 90 13.65 9.91 -17.11
N VAL A 91 12.94 9.23 -18.01
CA VAL A 91 11.52 8.86 -17.85
C VAL A 91 11.40 7.36 -17.63
N THR A 92 10.73 6.96 -16.53
CA THR A 92 10.47 5.56 -16.20
C THR A 92 8.96 5.32 -16.19
N PRO A 93 8.44 4.33 -16.92
CA PRO A 93 7.03 3.95 -16.85
C PRO A 93 6.70 3.34 -15.49
N LEU A 94 5.44 3.53 -15.05
CA LEU A 94 4.98 3.00 -13.78
C LEU A 94 3.50 2.61 -13.81
N VAL A 95 3.09 1.84 -12.79
CA VAL A 95 1.71 1.68 -12.39
C VAL A 95 1.58 2.01 -10.90
N THR A 96 0.53 2.75 -10.55
CA THR A 96 0.21 3.06 -9.15
C THR A 96 -1.11 2.40 -8.79
N ARG A 97 -1.17 1.79 -7.59
CA ARG A 97 -2.40 1.32 -6.99
C ARG A 97 -2.64 2.03 -5.67
N PHE A 98 -3.79 2.67 -5.57
CA PHE A 98 -4.33 3.20 -4.32
C PHE A 98 -5.35 2.21 -3.75
N SER A 99 -5.62 2.30 -2.43
CA SER A 99 -6.57 1.38 -1.78
C SER A 99 -6.99 1.91 -0.41
N THR A 100 -8.11 1.42 0.13
CA THR A 100 -8.33 1.42 1.57
C THR A 100 -7.47 0.33 2.22
N VAL A 101 -7.45 0.23 3.55
CA VAL A 101 -6.68 -0.80 4.27
C VAL A 101 -7.60 -1.84 4.90
N ALA A 102 -8.55 -1.42 5.72
CA ALA A 102 -9.44 -2.31 6.47
C ALA A 102 -10.63 -2.80 5.64
N GLY A 103 -11.05 -2.05 4.61
CA GLY A 103 -12.20 -2.39 3.78
C GLY A 103 -12.01 -3.66 2.96
N GLU A 104 -13.07 -4.49 2.87
CA GLU A 104 -13.19 -5.59 1.91
C GLU A 104 -13.46 -5.03 0.50
N MET A 105 -13.49 -5.89 -0.55
CA MET A 105 -13.70 -5.45 -1.94
C MET A 105 -15.00 -4.66 -2.15
N GLY A 106 -16.06 -4.94 -1.38
CA GLY A 106 -17.34 -4.23 -1.43
C GLY A 106 -17.42 -2.99 -0.55
N ALA A 107 -16.37 -2.60 0.17
CA ALA A 107 -16.35 -1.40 1.00
C ALA A 107 -16.45 -0.12 0.16
N ALA A 108 -16.84 0.99 0.80
CA ALA A 108 -16.86 2.28 0.14
C ALA A 108 -15.49 2.96 0.15
N ASP A 109 -15.18 3.69 -0.92
CA ASP A 109 -13.88 4.36 -1.08
C ASP A 109 -13.69 5.48 -0.04
N ALA A 110 -14.75 6.20 0.31
CA ALA A 110 -14.70 7.36 1.21
C ALA A 110 -14.81 7.00 2.71
N GLU A 111 -14.70 5.73 3.10
CA GLU A 111 -14.63 5.36 4.52
C GLU A 111 -13.36 5.95 5.18
N ARG A 112 -13.45 6.28 6.50
CA ARG A 112 -12.27 6.68 7.27
C ARG A 112 -11.33 5.50 7.43
N ASP A 113 -10.16 5.59 6.78
CA ASP A 113 -9.15 4.54 6.77
C ASP A 113 -7.80 5.13 6.34
N VAL A 114 -6.72 4.42 6.60
CA VAL A 114 -5.43 4.64 5.92
C VAL A 114 -5.59 4.32 4.44
N ARG A 115 -4.93 5.05 3.58
CA ARG A 115 -4.93 4.76 2.14
C ARG A 115 -3.59 4.15 1.74
N GLY A 116 -3.64 2.99 1.07
CA GLY A 116 -2.49 2.45 0.37
C GLY A 116 -2.08 3.38 -0.77
N PHE A 117 -0.79 3.50 -0.94
CA PHE A 117 -0.13 4.26 -2.01
C PHE A 117 1.05 3.42 -2.49
N ALA A 118 0.84 2.57 -3.47
CA ALA A 118 1.84 1.63 -3.95
C ALA A 118 2.19 1.91 -5.40
N VAL A 119 3.49 2.00 -5.71
CA VAL A 119 4.00 2.32 -7.04
C VAL A 119 4.96 1.22 -7.46
N LYS A 120 4.78 0.70 -8.67
CA LYS A 120 5.73 -0.17 -9.38
C LYS A 120 6.37 0.63 -10.50
N PHE A 121 7.68 0.82 -10.43
CA PHE A 121 8.50 1.40 -11.49
C PHE A 121 9.08 0.27 -12.35
N TYR A 122 8.84 0.34 -13.65
CA TYR A 122 9.43 -0.59 -14.61
C TYR A 122 10.77 -0.05 -15.09
N THR A 123 11.81 -0.29 -14.30
CA THR A 123 13.16 0.23 -14.61
C THR A 123 13.90 -0.66 -15.63
N ASP A 124 14.99 -0.18 -16.15
CA ASP A 124 15.91 -0.94 -17.01
C ASP A 124 16.75 -1.99 -16.26
N GLN A 125 16.70 -1.98 -14.92
CA GLN A 125 17.39 -2.95 -14.05
C GLN A 125 16.44 -3.84 -13.24
N GLY A 126 15.18 -3.91 -13.61
CA GLY A 126 14.14 -4.67 -12.89
C GLY A 126 12.98 -3.80 -12.45
N ASN A 127 12.01 -4.41 -11.80
CA ASN A 127 10.94 -3.67 -11.15
C ASN A 127 11.42 -3.15 -9.78
N TRP A 128 11.18 -1.88 -9.53
CA TRP A 128 11.26 -1.32 -8.19
C TRP A 128 9.87 -1.01 -7.68
N ASP A 129 9.50 -1.59 -6.54
CA ASP A 129 8.19 -1.36 -5.92
C ASP A 129 8.34 -0.55 -4.63
N LEU A 130 7.70 0.62 -4.57
CA LEU A 130 7.57 1.40 -3.35
C LEU A 130 6.15 1.26 -2.80
N VAL A 131 6.00 0.37 -1.81
CA VAL A 131 4.69 -0.03 -1.29
C VAL A 131 4.42 0.71 0.02
N GLY A 132 3.78 1.85 -0.08
CA GLY A 132 3.54 2.80 1.01
C GLY A 132 2.07 3.09 1.29
N ASN A 133 1.85 4.15 2.06
CA ASN A 133 0.54 4.66 2.46
C ASN A 133 0.48 6.19 2.31
N ASN A 134 -0.71 6.77 2.53
CA ASN A 134 -0.88 8.22 2.64
C ASN A 134 -0.46 8.78 4.00
N THR A 135 0.18 7.97 4.84
CA THR A 135 0.68 8.34 6.17
C THR A 135 2.16 7.99 6.29
N PRO A 136 2.97 8.85 6.95
CA PRO A 136 4.41 8.62 7.08
C PRO A 136 4.77 7.59 8.14
N VAL A 137 3.82 7.17 8.97
CA VAL A 137 3.97 6.22 10.06
C VAL A 137 2.92 5.12 9.99
N PHE A 138 3.03 4.13 10.89
CA PHE A 138 2.09 3.03 11.01
C PHE A 138 1.73 2.75 12.49
N PHE A 139 0.79 1.83 12.73
CA PHE A 139 0.25 1.52 14.06
C PHE A 139 1.20 0.72 14.96
N ILE A 140 2.17 0.04 14.39
CA ILE A 140 3.05 -0.90 15.09
C ILE A 140 4.49 -0.74 14.62
N ARG A 141 5.45 -1.05 15.50
CA ARG A 141 6.89 -1.11 15.18
C ARG A 141 7.45 -2.53 15.19
N ASP A 142 6.74 -3.48 15.77
CA ASP A 142 7.11 -4.89 15.75
C ASP A 142 6.13 -5.68 14.88
N PRO A 143 6.60 -6.38 13.84
CA PRO A 143 5.74 -7.08 12.88
C PRO A 143 4.96 -8.24 13.47
N LEU A 144 5.39 -8.79 14.61
CA LEU A 144 4.70 -9.88 15.28
C LEU A 144 3.27 -9.47 15.71
N LYS A 145 3.05 -8.15 15.93
CA LYS A 145 1.72 -7.60 16.26
C LYS A 145 0.81 -7.40 15.05
N PHE A 146 1.31 -7.56 13.81
CA PHE A 146 0.54 -7.22 12.61
C PHE A 146 -0.73 -8.07 12.44
N PRO A 147 -0.69 -9.42 12.56
CA PRO A 147 -1.90 -10.23 12.42
C PRO A 147 -2.98 -9.88 13.47
N ASP A 148 -2.58 -9.68 14.73
CA ASP A 148 -3.50 -9.31 15.82
C ASP A 148 -4.11 -7.93 15.59
N PHE A 149 -3.29 -6.97 15.18
CA PHE A 149 -3.78 -5.64 14.76
C PHE A 149 -4.84 -5.76 13.66
N ILE A 150 -4.58 -6.53 12.62
CA ILE A 150 -5.51 -6.69 11.49
C ILE A 150 -6.81 -7.38 11.93
N HIS A 151 -6.76 -8.36 12.83
CA HIS A 151 -7.97 -8.99 13.39
C HIS A 151 -8.87 -7.95 14.05
N THR A 152 -8.32 -6.92 14.73
CA THR A 152 -9.13 -5.86 15.36
C THR A 152 -9.76 -4.90 14.35
N GLN A 153 -9.23 -4.79 13.13
CA GLN A 153 -9.73 -3.92 12.07
C GLN A 153 -10.73 -4.63 11.15
N LYS A 154 -10.78 -5.96 11.16
CA LYS A 154 -11.67 -6.80 10.35
C LYS A 154 -12.93 -7.16 11.14
N ARG A 155 -13.41 -8.39 11.01
CA ARG A 155 -14.71 -8.80 11.53
C ARG A 155 -14.58 -9.72 12.71
N HIS A 156 -15.43 -9.50 13.72
CA HIS A 156 -15.51 -10.37 14.88
C HIS A 156 -15.92 -11.80 14.46
N PRO A 157 -15.19 -12.85 14.89
CA PRO A 157 -15.36 -14.21 14.35
C PRO A 157 -16.73 -14.84 14.61
N ARG A 158 -17.43 -14.41 15.66
CA ARG A 158 -18.77 -14.92 15.99
C ARG A 158 -19.90 -14.13 15.32
N THR A 159 -19.81 -12.79 15.32
CA THR A 159 -20.90 -11.93 14.85
C THR A 159 -20.73 -11.48 13.40
N HIS A 160 -19.51 -11.59 12.87
CA HIS A 160 -19.09 -11.06 11.58
C HIS A 160 -19.30 -9.54 11.43
N LEU A 161 -19.38 -8.81 12.55
CA LEU A 161 -19.48 -7.34 12.59
C LEU A 161 -18.11 -6.73 12.88
N ARG A 162 -17.87 -5.51 12.42
CA ARG A 162 -16.72 -4.70 12.86
C ARG A 162 -16.91 -4.33 14.34
N SER A 163 -15.81 -4.17 15.08
CA SER A 163 -15.82 -3.89 16.50
C SER A 163 -14.95 -2.67 16.85
N ALA A 164 -15.59 -1.56 17.16
CA ALA A 164 -14.89 -0.39 17.70
C ALA A 164 -14.16 -0.73 19.02
N THR A 165 -14.77 -1.58 19.86
CA THR A 165 -14.15 -2.05 21.11
C THR A 165 -12.82 -2.76 20.84
N ALA A 166 -12.76 -3.68 19.87
CA ALA A 166 -11.53 -4.41 19.57
C ALA A 166 -10.43 -3.45 19.07
N ALA A 167 -10.77 -2.50 18.19
CA ALA A 167 -9.83 -1.52 17.67
C ALA A 167 -9.25 -0.62 18.78
N TRP A 168 -10.11 -0.03 19.62
CA TRP A 168 -9.68 0.84 20.71
C TRP A 168 -8.98 0.09 21.85
N ASP A 169 -9.35 -1.17 22.11
CA ASP A 169 -8.64 -2.01 23.08
C ASP A 169 -7.20 -2.24 22.64
N PHE A 170 -7.00 -2.67 21.40
CA PHE A 170 -5.66 -2.86 20.83
C PHE A 170 -4.83 -1.57 20.85
N TRP A 171 -5.39 -0.45 20.36
CA TRP A 171 -4.66 0.82 20.31
C TRP A 171 -4.30 1.34 21.71
N SER A 172 -5.20 1.19 22.69
CA SER A 172 -4.91 1.61 24.06
C SER A 172 -3.92 0.69 24.80
N LEU A 173 -3.76 -0.56 24.37
CA LEU A 173 -2.72 -1.48 24.84
C LEU A 173 -1.41 -1.37 24.06
N SER A 174 -1.41 -0.58 22.98
CA SER A 174 -0.26 -0.37 22.09
C SER A 174 0.00 1.13 21.89
N PRO A 175 0.62 1.81 22.88
CA PRO A 175 0.81 3.27 22.84
C PRO A 175 1.58 3.75 21.62
N GLU A 176 2.41 2.92 21.02
CA GLU A 176 3.09 3.19 19.75
C GLU A 176 2.12 3.48 18.57
N SER A 177 0.85 3.06 18.70
CA SER A 177 -0.19 3.36 17.71
C SER A 177 -0.66 4.81 17.71
N LEU A 178 -0.41 5.57 18.79
CA LEU A 178 -1.01 6.88 19.01
C LEU A 178 -0.73 7.88 17.89
N HIS A 179 0.48 7.87 17.33
CA HIS A 179 0.85 8.76 16.23
C HIS A 179 -0.01 8.51 15.00
N GLN A 180 -0.12 7.24 14.59
CA GLN A 180 -0.94 6.84 13.44
C GLN A 180 -2.44 7.04 13.71
N VAL A 181 -2.92 6.75 14.93
CA VAL A 181 -4.32 6.98 15.33
C VAL A 181 -4.67 8.46 15.25
N THR A 182 -3.77 9.36 15.69
CA THR A 182 -3.97 10.81 15.58
C THR A 182 -4.12 11.24 14.10
N ILE A 183 -3.30 10.72 13.20
CA ILE A 183 -3.43 11.00 11.76
C ILE A 183 -4.76 10.43 11.21
N LEU A 184 -5.09 9.19 11.55
CA LEU A 184 -6.31 8.53 11.09
C LEU A 184 -7.58 9.27 11.52
N MET A 185 -7.61 9.77 12.75
CA MET A 185 -8.76 10.48 13.31
C MET A 185 -8.82 11.96 12.92
N SER A 186 -7.73 12.52 12.38
CA SER A 186 -7.71 13.87 11.82
C SER A 186 -8.46 13.94 10.48
N ASP A 187 -8.50 15.12 9.87
CA ASP A 187 -9.03 15.33 8.52
C ASP A 187 -8.37 14.42 7.47
N ARG A 188 -7.09 14.06 7.66
CA ARG A 188 -6.31 13.21 6.75
C ARG A 188 -6.83 11.77 6.65
N GLY A 189 -7.70 11.33 7.56
CA GLY A 189 -8.30 10.00 7.52
C GLY A 189 -9.30 9.79 6.38
N ILE A 190 -9.81 10.89 5.78
CA ILE A 190 -10.72 10.83 4.62
C ILE A 190 -10.25 11.83 3.56
N PRO A 191 -9.27 11.48 2.71
CA PRO A 191 -8.94 12.29 1.53
C PRO A 191 -10.17 12.45 0.63
N ALA A 192 -10.33 13.59 -0.03
CA ALA A 192 -11.46 13.80 -0.95
C ALA A 192 -11.39 12.86 -2.17
N SER A 193 -10.19 12.48 -2.58
CA SER A 193 -9.90 11.46 -3.59
C SER A 193 -8.41 11.11 -3.56
N PRO A 194 -7.95 10.04 -4.25
CA PRO A 194 -6.53 9.72 -4.34
C PRO A 194 -5.67 10.86 -4.86
N ARG A 195 -6.24 11.70 -5.73
CA ARG A 195 -5.54 12.83 -6.34
C ARG A 195 -5.14 13.94 -5.35
N PHE A 196 -5.70 13.93 -4.13
CA PHE A 196 -5.55 15.00 -3.14
C PHE A 196 -4.87 14.56 -1.85
N MET A 197 -4.07 13.51 -1.90
CA MET A 197 -3.31 13.01 -0.76
C MET A 197 -1.83 12.84 -1.09
N ASN A 198 -0.97 12.99 -0.10
CA ASN A 198 0.43 12.59 -0.21
C ASN A 198 0.55 11.06 -0.14
N GLY A 199 1.69 10.54 -0.65
CA GLY A 199 2.13 9.17 -0.44
C GLY A 199 3.46 9.13 0.29
N TYR A 200 3.71 8.05 1.02
CA TYR A 200 4.95 7.84 1.77
C TYR A 200 5.40 6.40 1.63
N GLY A 201 6.69 6.18 1.47
CA GLY A 201 7.28 4.86 1.62
C GLY A 201 7.16 4.34 3.05
N SER A 202 6.92 5.24 4.01
CA SER A 202 6.77 5.07 5.46
C SER A 202 8.02 4.50 6.13
N HIS A 203 8.56 3.40 5.62
CA HIS A 203 9.79 2.77 6.10
C HIS A 203 11.03 3.62 5.85
N THR A 204 12.08 3.31 6.58
CA THR A 204 13.43 3.67 6.21
C THR A 204 13.96 2.61 5.24
N TYR A 205 14.50 3.06 4.11
CA TYR A 205 15.23 2.25 3.13
C TYR A 205 16.70 2.64 3.15
N SER A 206 17.53 1.98 2.34
CA SER A 206 18.89 2.42 2.08
C SER A 206 19.07 2.82 0.62
N LEU A 207 19.95 3.79 0.40
CA LEU A 207 20.56 4.10 -0.89
C LEU A 207 22.05 3.86 -0.79
N TRP A 208 22.70 3.48 -1.90
CA TRP A 208 24.14 3.50 -1.98
C TRP A 208 24.60 4.03 -3.34
N ASN A 209 25.67 4.82 -3.30
CA ASN A 209 26.24 5.44 -4.49
C ASN A 209 27.32 4.56 -5.16
N ALA A 210 27.88 5.04 -6.27
CA ALA A 210 28.92 4.36 -7.03
C ALA A 210 30.23 4.17 -6.24
N GLN A 211 30.44 4.94 -5.17
CA GLN A 211 31.58 4.82 -4.26
C GLN A 211 31.36 3.80 -3.14
N GLY A 212 30.15 3.20 -3.07
CA GLY A 212 29.78 2.26 -2.03
C GLY A 212 29.42 2.94 -0.69
N GLU A 213 29.18 4.23 -0.68
CA GLU A 213 28.68 4.94 0.51
C GLU A 213 27.18 4.68 0.67
N ARG A 214 26.76 4.26 1.87
CA ARG A 214 25.36 4.03 2.21
C ARG A 214 24.73 5.25 2.89
N PHE A 215 23.47 5.49 2.55
CA PHE A 215 22.60 6.48 3.17
C PHE A 215 21.27 5.83 3.54
N TRP A 216 20.71 6.21 4.68
CA TRP A 216 19.32 5.88 5.01
C TRP A 216 18.40 6.89 4.35
N VAL A 217 17.25 6.45 3.90
CA VAL A 217 16.32 7.29 3.14
C VAL A 217 14.87 7.02 3.51
N LYS A 218 14.06 8.09 3.54
CA LYS A 218 12.61 8.02 3.52
C LYS A 218 12.07 8.68 2.25
N PHE A 219 11.11 8.02 1.58
CA PHE A 219 10.50 8.48 0.33
C PHE A 219 9.16 9.16 0.60
N HIS A 220 8.92 10.30 -0.02
CA HIS A 220 7.72 11.11 0.11
C HIS A 220 7.17 11.51 -1.26
N PHE A 221 5.94 11.16 -1.58
CA PHE A 221 5.21 11.70 -2.73
C PHE A 221 4.37 12.89 -2.27
N ARG A 222 4.75 14.08 -2.64
CA ARG A 222 4.03 15.31 -2.32
C ARG A 222 3.06 15.66 -3.44
N VAL A 223 1.77 15.65 -3.12
CA VAL A 223 0.71 15.97 -4.08
C VAL A 223 0.85 17.41 -4.60
N GLN A 224 0.81 17.59 -5.92
CA GLN A 224 0.90 18.93 -6.53
C GLN A 224 -0.46 19.64 -6.60
N GLN A 225 -1.58 18.89 -6.64
CA GLN A 225 -2.94 19.42 -6.70
C GLN A 225 -3.42 19.99 -5.36
N GLY A 226 -2.59 19.92 -4.30
CA GLY A 226 -2.95 20.31 -2.93
C GLY A 226 -3.75 19.24 -2.19
N HIS A 227 -3.87 19.41 -0.88
CA HIS A 227 -4.66 18.53 -0.02
C HIS A 227 -6.13 18.93 -0.05
N ARG A 228 -7.01 17.92 -0.16
CA ARG A 228 -8.44 18.05 0.06
C ARG A 228 -8.95 16.85 0.85
N THR A 229 -9.78 17.10 1.84
CA THR A 229 -10.34 16.09 2.74
C THR A 229 -11.84 16.26 2.84
N LEU A 230 -12.53 15.21 3.25
CA LEU A 230 -13.95 15.24 3.56
C LEU A 230 -14.17 15.19 5.07
N THR A 231 -15.22 15.83 5.55
CA THR A 231 -15.76 15.57 6.89
C THR A 231 -16.45 14.20 6.93
N ASN A 232 -16.79 13.70 8.12
CA ASN A 232 -17.56 12.47 8.24
C ASN A 232 -18.93 12.59 7.53
N GLU A 233 -19.60 13.72 7.70
CA GLU A 233 -20.92 14.00 7.13
C GLU A 233 -20.87 14.05 5.59
N GLU A 234 -19.86 14.72 5.03
CA GLU A 234 -19.62 14.75 3.58
C GLU A 234 -19.34 13.36 3.03
N ALA A 235 -18.50 12.58 3.75
CA ALA A 235 -18.16 11.21 3.37
C ALA A 235 -19.40 10.29 3.42
N GLU A 236 -20.20 10.35 4.47
CA GLU A 236 -21.46 9.58 4.60
C GLU A 236 -22.45 9.93 3.48
N ALA A 237 -22.61 11.23 3.19
CA ALA A 237 -23.46 11.68 2.09
C ALA A 237 -22.95 11.19 0.72
N LEU A 238 -21.64 11.17 0.51
CA LEU A 238 -21.02 10.67 -0.71
C LEU A 238 -21.19 9.14 -0.83
N ILE A 239 -20.93 8.38 0.24
CA ILE A 239 -21.13 6.93 0.30
C ILE A 239 -22.59 6.56 0.01
N GLY A 240 -23.55 7.35 0.47
CA GLY A 240 -24.97 7.17 0.17
C GLY A 240 -25.31 7.33 -1.31
N LYS A 241 -24.49 8.02 -2.09
CA LYS A 241 -24.65 8.22 -3.55
C LYS A 241 -23.88 7.20 -4.37
N THR A 242 -22.61 6.98 -4.03
CA THR A 242 -21.72 6.04 -4.71
C THR A 242 -20.66 5.49 -3.74
N ARG A 243 -20.42 4.19 -3.83
CA ARG A 243 -19.36 3.52 -3.05
C ARG A 243 -18.01 3.59 -3.75
N GLU A 244 -17.96 3.92 -5.03
CA GLU A 244 -16.82 3.92 -5.95
C GLU A 244 -16.31 5.34 -6.27
N SER A 245 -16.52 6.28 -5.36
CA SER A 245 -16.27 7.71 -5.59
C SER A 245 -14.82 8.05 -5.97
N TYR A 246 -13.84 7.32 -5.42
CA TYR A 246 -12.43 7.58 -5.72
C TYR A 246 -12.00 6.93 -7.03
N GLN A 247 -12.52 5.74 -7.32
CA GLN A 247 -12.33 5.10 -8.62
C GLN A 247 -12.87 5.99 -9.74
N GLU A 248 -14.10 6.49 -9.57
CA GLU A 248 -14.77 7.37 -10.52
C GLU A 248 -13.99 8.69 -10.71
N ASP A 249 -13.57 9.34 -9.63
CA ASP A 249 -12.84 10.59 -9.69
C ASP A 249 -11.48 10.46 -10.41
N LEU A 250 -10.68 9.44 -10.06
CA LEU A 250 -9.38 9.21 -10.70
C LEU A 250 -9.53 8.87 -12.18
N PHE A 251 -10.44 7.94 -12.49
CA PHE A 251 -10.68 7.48 -13.87
C PHE A 251 -11.13 8.64 -14.75
N ASN A 252 -12.17 9.37 -14.34
CA ASN A 252 -12.72 10.46 -15.11
C ASN A 252 -11.76 11.66 -15.24
N ALA A 253 -10.91 11.92 -14.23
CA ALA A 253 -9.90 12.96 -14.34
C ALA A 253 -8.88 12.65 -15.45
N ILE A 254 -8.40 11.41 -15.50
CA ILE A 254 -7.45 10.98 -16.54
C ILE A 254 -8.11 11.02 -17.93
N GLU A 255 -9.37 10.58 -18.07
CA GLU A 255 -10.13 10.67 -19.34
C GLU A 255 -10.28 12.11 -19.85
N ARG A 256 -10.37 13.08 -18.92
CA ARG A 256 -10.44 14.52 -19.29
C ARG A 256 -9.07 15.16 -19.52
N GLY A 257 -7.96 14.41 -19.38
CA GLY A 257 -6.60 14.96 -19.48
C GLY A 257 -6.13 15.72 -18.22
N GLU A 258 -6.85 15.64 -17.12
CA GLU A 258 -6.49 16.22 -15.81
C GLU A 258 -5.54 15.27 -15.06
N PHE A 259 -4.31 15.15 -15.54
CA PHE A 259 -3.35 14.18 -15.04
C PHE A 259 -2.83 14.55 -13.65
N PRO A 260 -3.12 13.75 -12.61
CA PRO A 260 -2.63 14.04 -11.27
C PRO A 260 -1.12 13.79 -11.16
N LYS A 261 -0.45 14.68 -10.38
CA LYS A 261 1.01 14.69 -10.23
C LYS A 261 1.44 14.71 -8.77
N TRP A 262 2.58 14.09 -8.52
CA TRP A 262 3.27 14.12 -7.23
C TRP A 262 4.76 14.38 -7.44
N THR A 263 5.32 15.26 -6.62
CA THR A 263 6.77 15.40 -6.52
C THR A 263 7.29 14.31 -5.59
N LEU A 264 8.15 13.42 -6.09
CA LEU A 264 8.92 12.51 -5.25
C LEU A 264 10.03 13.30 -4.58
N CYS A 265 10.05 13.26 -3.25
CA CYS A 265 11.11 13.81 -2.42
C CYS A 265 11.72 12.69 -1.57
N ILE A 266 12.96 12.91 -1.12
CA ILE A 266 13.65 12.05 -0.17
C ILE A 266 14.12 12.87 1.04
N GLN A 267 14.13 12.21 2.22
CA GLN A 267 14.95 12.62 3.35
C GLN A 267 16.15 11.69 3.40
N VAL A 268 17.34 12.24 3.58
CA VAL A 268 18.59 11.47 3.57
C VAL A 268 19.31 11.63 4.90
N MET A 269 19.67 10.51 5.51
CA MET A 269 20.48 10.44 6.73
C MET A 269 21.77 9.69 6.42
N PRO A 270 22.97 10.26 6.68
CA PRO A 270 24.21 9.52 6.61
C PRO A 270 24.18 8.25 7.47
N GLU A 271 24.76 7.14 7.01
CA GLU A 271 24.73 5.86 7.75
C GLU A 271 25.17 6.01 9.20
N ALA A 272 26.24 6.77 9.44
CA ALA A 272 26.83 6.97 10.77
C ALA A 272 25.98 7.83 11.72
N ASP A 273 24.93 8.51 11.22
CA ASP A 273 24.07 9.36 12.05
C ASP A 273 22.91 8.59 12.70
N ALA A 274 22.61 7.39 12.20
CA ALA A 274 21.55 6.57 12.72
C ALA A 274 21.68 6.25 14.23
N GLU A 275 22.90 6.05 14.71
CA GLU A 275 23.18 5.79 16.13
C GLU A 275 23.15 7.07 17.01
N LYS A 276 23.09 8.27 16.39
CA LYS A 276 23.16 9.56 17.10
C LYS A 276 21.79 10.20 17.30
N THR A 277 20.77 9.69 16.63
CA THR A 277 19.40 10.23 16.73
C THR A 277 18.79 9.92 18.09
N PRO A 278 17.97 10.82 18.66
CA PRO A 278 17.31 10.58 19.95
C PRO A 278 16.13 9.60 19.84
N TYR A 279 15.86 9.09 18.68
CA TYR A 279 14.84 8.09 18.36
C TYR A 279 15.44 7.03 17.43
N ASN A 280 14.85 5.84 17.39
CA ASN A 280 15.26 4.82 16.43
C ASN A 280 14.80 5.23 15.01
N PRO A 281 15.73 5.55 14.07
CA PRO A 281 15.36 5.99 12.72
C PRO A 281 14.75 4.87 11.86
N PHE A 282 14.79 3.62 12.33
CA PHE A 282 14.19 2.45 11.71
C PHE A 282 12.82 2.08 12.32
N ASP A 283 12.33 2.89 13.27
CA ASP A 283 11.01 2.72 13.88
C ASP A 283 9.92 3.28 12.95
N LEU A 284 9.06 2.40 12.45
CA LEU A 284 7.97 2.76 11.54
C LEU A 284 6.91 3.69 12.19
N THR A 285 6.91 3.84 13.51
CA THR A 285 6.00 4.76 14.22
C THR A 285 6.54 6.19 14.33
N LYS A 286 7.76 6.42 13.82
CA LYS A 286 8.49 7.70 13.93
C LYS A 286 8.66 8.38 12.57
N VAL A 287 8.60 9.70 12.58
CA VAL A 287 9.05 10.53 11.46
C VAL A 287 10.44 11.10 11.76
N TRP A 288 11.17 11.45 10.72
CA TRP A 288 12.37 12.27 10.84
C TRP A 288 11.97 13.75 10.73
N PRO A 289 12.35 14.63 11.69
CA PRO A 289 12.04 16.05 11.61
C PRO A 289 12.65 16.67 10.33
N HIS A 290 11.84 17.45 9.59
CA HIS A 290 12.33 18.13 8.38
C HIS A 290 13.40 19.19 8.69
N ALA A 291 13.47 19.68 9.92
CA ALA A 291 14.53 20.60 10.36
C ALA A 291 15.90 19.90 10.41
N ASP A 292 15.93 18.60 10.75
CA ASP A 292 17.15 17.82 10.85
C ASP A 292 17.52 17.18 9.50
N TYR A 293 16.50 16.65 8.82
CA TYR A 293 16.62 15.99 7.51
C TYR A 293 15.61 16.60 6.54
N PRO A 294 15.99 17.68 5.83
CA PRO A 294 15.10 18.38 4.92
C PRO A 294 14.72 17.52 3.71
N LEU A 295 13.59 17.84 3.09
CA LEU A 295 13.16 17.17 1.86
C LEU A 295 14.03 17.63 0.68
N ILE A 296 14.50 16.66 -0.08
CA ILE A 296 15.24 16.85 -1.35
C ILE A 296 14.32 16.37 -2.47
N GLU A 297 13.99 17.23 -3.42
CA GLU A 297 13.21 16.83 -4.60
C GLU A 297 14.04 15.93 -5.52
N VAL A 298 13.37 14.94 -6.12
CA VAL A 298 14.00 13.94 -7.00
C VAL A 298 13.40 13.97 -8.39
N GLY A 299 12.07 14.01 -8.47
CA GLY A 299 11.37 13.96 -9.75
C GLY A 299 9.86 14.07 -9.61
N VAL A 300 9.16 13.94 -10.72
CA VAL A 300 7.71 14.06 -10.80
C VAL A 300 7.10 12.75 -11.30
N MET A 301 6.15 12.23 -10.55
CA MET A 301 5.25 11.17 -10.97
C MET A 301 3.97 11.79 -11.53
N GLU A 302 3.57 11.37 -12.72
CA GLU A 302 2.31 11.74 -13.38
C GLU A 302 1.53 10.48 -13.74
N LEU A 303 0.22 10.45 -13.46
CA LEU A 303 -0.68 9.38 -13.90
C LEU A 303 -1.51 9.89 -15.09
N ASN A 304 -1.36 9.25 -16.25
CA ASN A 304 -1.89 9.75 -17.51
C ASN A 304 -2.56 8.68 -18.39
N ARG A 305 -2.71 7.44 -17.89
CA ARG A 305 -3.41 6.37 -18.60
C ARG A 305 -4.23 5.50 -17.63
N ASN A 306 -5.50 5.34 -17.94
CA ASN A 306 -6.36 4.38 -17.26
C ASN A 306 -6.02 2.92 -17.66
N PRO A 307 -6.36 1.91 -16.83
CA PRO A 307 -6.26 0.52 -17.24
C PRO A 307 -7.24 0.21 -18.40
N ASP A 308 -6.81 -0.64 -19.31
CA ASP A 308 -7.68 -1.20 -20.37
C ASP A 308 -8.58 -2.32 -19.81
N ASN A 309 -8.09 -3.04 -18.80
CA ASN A 309 -8.82 -4.07 -18.07
C ASN A 309 -8.47 -4.02 -16.58
N TYR A 310 -9.44 -3.67 -15.75
CA TYR A 310 -9.23 -3.53 -14.32
C TYR A 310 -8.71 -4.82 -13.65
N PHE A 311 -9.29 -5.98 -14.01
CA PHE A 311 -8.87 -7.25 -13.42
C PHE A 311 -7.42 -7.61 -13.79
N ALA A 312 -7.10 -7.53 -15.07
CA ALA A 312 -5.77 -7.88 -15.57
C ALA A 312 -4.67 -6.94 -15.04
N GLU A 313 -4.96 -5.64 -14.93
CA GLU A 313 -3.94 -4.61 -14.72
C GLU A 313 -3.95 -4.00 -13.31
N ILE A 314 -5.10 -4.03 -12.58
CA ILE A 314 -5.20 -3.46 -11.23
C ILE A 314 -5.49 -4.53 -10.17
N GLU A 315 -6.42 -5.47 -10.45
CA GLU A 315 -6.68 -6.54 -9.49
C GLU A 315 -5.52 -7.53 -9.41
N GLN A 316 -4.90 -7.88 -10.53
CA GLN A 316 -3.76 -8.81 -10.58
C GLN A 316 -2.39 -8.14 -10.37
N VAL A 317 -2.30 -6.81 -10.27
CA VAL A 317 -1.02 -6.18 -9.95
C VAL A 317 -0.52 -6.65 -8.58
N ALA A 318 0.74 -7.06 -8.56
CA ALA A 318 1.45 -7.51 -7.36
C ALA A 318 2.64 -6.59 -7.14
N MET A 319 2.64 -5.89 -6.01
CA MET A 319 3.73 -5.02 -5.59
C MET A 319 4.32 -5.56 -4.29
N SER A 320 5.65 -5.67 -4.22
CA SER A 320 6.34 -6.23 -3.07
C SER A 320 7.52 -5.34 -2.65
N PRO A 321 7.68 -5.04 -1.34
CA PRO A 321 8.88 -4.36 -0.86
C PRO A 321 10.19 -5.11 -1.12
N SER A 322 10.13 -6.39 -1.52
CA SER A 322 11.30 -7.16 -1.95
C SER A 322 11.78 -6.82 -3.36
N ASN A 323 10.96 -6.14 -4.17
CA ASN A 323 11.34 -5.73 -5.51
C ASN A 323 12.17 -4.44 -5.41
N LEU A 324 13.49 -4.62 -5.28
CA LEU A 324 14.49 -3.57 -5.20
C LEU A 324 15.45 -3.70 -6.38
N VAL A 325 16.08 -2.60 -6.75
CA VAL A 325 17.06 -2.55 -7.85
C VAL A 325 18.42 -2.09 -7.30
N PRO A 326 19.55 -2.36 -7.98
CA PRO A 326 20.84 -1.85 -7.55
C PRO A 326 20.82 -0.36 -7.20
N GLY A 327 21.44 0.02 -6.11
CA GLY A 327 21.42 1.39 -5.59
C GLY A 327 20.32 1.68 -4.57
N ILE A 328 19.31 0.78 -4.43
CA ILE A 328 18.22 0.89 -3.47
C ILE A 328 18.12 -0.40 -2.67
N GLY A 329 18.19 -0.32 -1.35
CA GLY A 329 18.18 -1.48 -0.45
C GLY A 329 17.18 -1.36 0.70
N ALA A 330 17.06 -2.45 1.44
CA ALA A 330 16.30 -2.50 2.68
C ALA A 330 17.08 -1.83 3.84
N SER A 331 16.46 -1.77 4.99
CA SER A 331 17.06 -1.28 6.24
C SER A 331 16.78 -2.26 7.39
N PRO A 332 17.33 -2.02 8.60
CA PRO A 332 17.00 -2.78 9.81
C PRO A 332 15.58 -2.56 10.35
N ASP A 333 14.71 -1.81 9.67
CA ASP A 333 13.31 -1.66 10.05
C ASP A 333 12.64 -3.04 10.13
N LYS A 334 12.23 -3.44 11.34
CA LYS A 334 11.67 -4.77 11.60
C LYS A 334 10.43 -5.05 10.76
N VAL A 335 9.56 -4.06 10.57
CA VAL A 335 8.33 -4.22 9.80
C VAL A 335 8.63 -4.34 8.31
N LEU A 336 9.60 -3.58 7.79
CA LEU A 336 10.07 -3.73 6.40
C LEU A 336 10.61 -5.15 6.16
N GLN A 337 11.45 -5.67 7.05
CA GLN A 337 12.01 -7.02 6.94
C GLN A 337 10.93 -8.10 6.88
N ALA A 338 9.90 -8.01 7.71
CA ALA A 338 8.77 -8.93 7.68
C ALA A 338 7.93 -8.79 6.40
N ARG A 339 7.77 -7.58 5.88
CA ARG A 339 7.01 -7.30 4.65
C ARG A 339 7.69 -7.89 3.41
N ILE A 340 9.01 -8.01 3.39
CA ILE A 340 9.77 -8.67 2.31
C ILE A 340 9.27 -10.11 2.09
N PHE A 341 9.05 -10.87 3.16
CA PHE A 341 8.47 -12.20 3.08
C PHE A 341 6.96 -12.17 2.80
N SER A 342 6.21 -11.42 3.61
CA SER A 342 4.73 -11.49 3.67
C SER A 342 4.06 -11.16 2.34
N TYR A 343 4.57 -10.18 1.60
CA TYR A 343 3.96 -9.77 0.32
C TYR A 343 4.15 -10.82 -0.77
N ALA A 344 5.34 -11.37 -0.91
CA ALA A 344 5.63 -12.41 -1.89
C ALA A 344 4.81 -13.68 -1.60
N ASP A 345 4.66 -14.07 -0.32
CA ASP A 345 3.83 -15.19 0.11
C ASP A 345 2.35 -14.96 -0.26
N ALA A 346 1.80 -13.81 0.11
CA ALA A 346 0.43 -13.44 -0.21
C ALA A 346 0.13 -13.44 -1.72
N HIS A 347 1.08 -12.98 -2.54
CA HIS A 347 0.90 -12.96 -3.99
C HIS A 347 0.90 -14.37 -4.59
N ARG A 348 1.74 -15.29 -4.10
CA ARG A 348 1.71 -16.70 -4.51
C ARG A 348 0.38 -17.36 -4.18
N TYR A 349 -0.16 -17.11 -3.00
CA TYR A 349 -1.48 -17.58 -2.61
C TYR A 349 -2.61 -17.00 -3.49
N ARG A 350 -2.58 -15.68 -3.74
CA ARG A 350 -3.66 -14.96 -4.41
C ARG A 350 -3.65 -15.14 -5.94
N LEU A 351 -2.48 -15.16 -6.56
CA LEU A 351 -2.29 -15.11 -8.02
C LEU A 351 -1.66 -16.39 -8.61
N GLY A 352 -1.00 -17.18 -7.78
CA GLY A 352 -0.28 -18.37 -8.21
C GLY A 352 1.23 -18.21 -8.23
N THR A 353 1.93 -19.34 -8.43
CA THR A 353 3.40 -19.45 -8.27
C THR A 353 4.17 -18.50 -9.17
N HIS A 354 3.70 -18.30 -10.39
CA HIS A 354 4.39 -17.47 -11.41
C HIS A 354 3.72 -16.11 -11.62
N TYR A 355 3.23 -15.49 -10.55
CA TYR A 355 2.55 -14.19 -10.62
C TYR A 355 3.44 -13.08 -11.22
N GLU A 356 4.76 -13.21 -11.13
CA GLU A 356 5.71 -12.29 -11.75
C GLU A 356 5.69 -12.35 -13.29
N ALA A 357 5.14 -13.42 -13.87
CA ALA A 357 5.00 -13.56 -15.32
C ALA A 357 3.74 -12.90 -15.89
N LEU A 358 2.80 -12.49 -15.05
CA LEU A 358 1.63 -11.73 -15.49
C LEU A 358 2.09 -10.39 -16.11
N PRO A 359 1.51 -9.95 -17.24
CA PRO A 359 2.01 -8.79 -18.00
C PRO A 359 2.20 -7.53 -17.17
N VAL A 360 1.28 -7.24 -16.23
CA VAL A 360 1.37 -6.08 -15.34
C VAL A 360 2.48 -6.23 -14.28
N ASN A 361 2.89 -7.45 -13.95
CA ASN A 361 3.92 -7.73 -12.94
C ASN A 361 5.29 -8.00 -13.56
N ALA A 362 5.32 -8.38 -14.82
CA ALA A 362 6.57 -8.72 -15.49
C ALA A 362 7.49 -7.51 -15.64
N PRO A 363 8.79 -7.66 -15.38
CA PRO A 363 9.78 -6.64 -15.71
C PRO A 363 9.78 -6.33 -17.21
N ARG A 364 10.09 -5.09 -17.55
CA ARG A 364 10.22 -4.66 -18.96
C ARG A 364 11.65 -4.81 -19.49
N CYS A 365 12.61 -5.08 -18.60
CA CYS A 365 13.97 -5.45 -18.95
C CYS A 365 14.09 -6.98 -19.17
N PRO A 366 15.14 -7.47 -19.84
CA PRO A 366 15.42 -8.88 -19.97
C PRO A 366 15.56 -9.57 -18.61
N VAL A 367 14.99 -10.78 -18.49
CA VAL A 367 15.06 -11.60 -17.27
C VAL A 367 15.78 -12.90 -17.56
N HIS A 368 16.87 -13.15 -16.84
CA HIS A 368 17.68 -14.35 -16.95
C HIS A 368 17.86 -15.02 -15.59
N HIS A 369 17.52 -16.30 -15.48
CA HIS A 369 17.65 -17.11 -14.27
C HIS A 369 17.59 -18.60 -14.57
N TYR A 370 17.86 -19.43 -13.56
CA TYR A 370 17.84 -20.89 -13.66
C TYR A 370 16.60 -21.55 -13.06
N HIS A 371 15.54 -20.78 -12.77
CA HIS A 371 14.26 -21.34 -12.32
C HIS A 371 13.55 -21.99 -13.50
N THR A 372 13.20 -23.26 -13.35
CA THR A 372 12.53 -24.07 -14.37
C THR A 372 11.22 -24.64 -13.82
N ASP A 373 10.34 -25.04 -14.69
CA ASP A 373 9.14 -25.84 -14.42
C ASP A 373 8.13 -25.15 -13.47
N GLY A 374 7.21 -25.91 -12.93
CA GLY A 374 6.16 -25.46 -12.03
C GLY A 374 4.85 -25.11 -12.75
N GLN A 375 3.77 -25.02 -11.97
CA GLN A 375 2.42 -24.79 -12.46
C GLN A 375 2.33 -23.48 -13.28
N MET A 376 1.81 -23.58 -14.51
CA MET A 376 1.61 -22.46 -15.43
C MET A 376 2.93 -21.72 -15.80
N ASN A 377 4.07 -22.39 -15.71
CA ASN A 377 5.30 -21.85 -16.26
C ASN A 377 5.31 -22.03 -17.79
N PHE A 378 5.17 -20.94 -18.52
CA PHE A 378 5.21 -20.91 -19.99
C PHE A 378 6.47 -20.19 -20.52
N MET A 379 7.37 -19.80 -19.63
CA MET A 379 8.46 -18.87 -19.98
C MET A 379 9.66 -19.56 -20.66
N GLY A 380 9.69 -20.89 -20.72
CA GLY A 380 10.81 -21.64 -21.29
C GLY A 380 12.14 -21.42 -20.53
N HIS A 381 13.24 -21.70 -21.21
CA HIS A 381 14.57 -21.52 -20.65
C HIS A 381 14.95 -20.03 -20.61
N ARG A 382 15.17 -19.50 -19.41
CA ARG A 382 15.61 -18.11 -19.20
C ARG A 382 17.09 -17.97 -18.88
N SER A 383 17.83 -19.06 -18.86
CA SER A 383 19.29 -19.05 -18.58
C SER A 383 20.13 -18.47 -19.72
N GLY A 384 19.57 -18.34 -20.92
CA GLY A 384 20.29 -17.87 -22.11
C GLY A 384 20.94 -19.01 -22.94
N ALA A 385 20.99 -20.24 -22.43
CA ALA A 385 21.45 -21.42 -23.16
C ALA A 385 20.61 -22.65 -22.77
N VAL A 386 20.31 -23.54 -23.77
CA VAL A 386 19.42 -24.69 -23.58
C VAL A 386 19.96 -25.69 -22.55
N ASP A 387 21.26 -25.95 -22.57
CA ASP A 387 21.90 -26.95 -21.69
C ASP A 387 22.37 -26.31 -20.34
N ALA A 388 22.19 -25.00 -20.14
CA ALA A 388 22.54 -24.29 -18.92
C ALA A 388 21.30 -24.07 -18.03
N TYR A 389 20.83 -25.11 -17.35
CA TYR A 389 19.68 -25.09 -16.45
C TYR A 389 20.09 -25.10 -14.95
N TYR A 390 21.38 -24.93 -14.66
CA TYR A 390 21.98 -24.86 -13.32
C TYR A 390 23.27 -24.03 -13.34
N GLU A 391 23.69 -23.56 -12.18
CA GLU A 391 24.96 -22.86 -11.97
C GLU A 391 25.69 -23.47 -10.75
N PRO A 392 27.05 -23.67 -10.82
CA PRO A 392 27.94 -23.39 -11.94
C PRO A 392 27.81 -24.44 -13.05
N ASN A 393 28.03 -24.03 -14.32
CA ASN A 393 28.04 -24.92 -15.46
C ASN A 393 29.14 -24.53 -16.47
N SER A 394 29.39 -25.42 -17.46
CA SER A 394 30.39 -25.21 -18.51
C SER A 394 29.76 -24.88 -19.89
N PHE A 395 28.45 -24.67 -19.94
CA PHE A 395 27.70 -24.55 -21.20
C PHE A 395 27.32 -23.11 -21.58
N GLY A 396 27.75 -22.14 -20.78
CA GLY A 396 27.33 -20.75 -20.90
C GLY A 396 25.97 -20.53 -20.23
N GLY A 397 25.39 -19.35 -20.38
CA GLY A 397 24.13 -18.97 -19.75
C GLY A 397 24.27 -17.71 -18.92
N ALA A 398 23.29 -17.45 -18.06
CA ALA A 398 23.30 -16.27 -17.19
C ALA A 398 24.48 -16.30 -16.22
N VAL A 399 25.14 -15.16 -16.04
CA VAL A 399 26.29 -15.01 -15.15
C VAL A 399 25.98 -13.99 -14.06
N GLN A 400 26.64 -14.14 -12.92
CA GLN A 400 26.58 -13.21 -11.79
C GLN A 400 27.10 -11.82 -12.19
N ALA A 401 26.56 -10.78 -11.54
CA ALA A 401 26.90 -9.38 -11.77
C ALA A 401 27.44 -8.70 -10.50
N PRO A 402 28.68 -9.06 -10.05
CA PRO A 402 29.25 -8.60 -8.78
C PRO A 402 29.43 -7.07 -8.69
N GLN A 403 29.45 -6.36 -9.81
CA GLN A 403 29.51 -4.91 -9.87
C GLN A 403 28.29 -4.22 -9.24
N PHE A 404 27.16 -4.94 -9.08
CA PHE A 404 25.95 -4.44 -8.43
C PHE A 404 25.85 -4.80 -6.94
N ARG A 405 26.95 -5.27 -6.36
CA ARG A 405 26.96 -5.70 -4.96
C ARG A 405 26.62 -4.52 -4.03
N GLU A 406 25.61 -4.72 -3.19
CA GLU A 406 25.30 -3.81 -2.09
C GLU A 406 26.46 -3.77 -1.07
N PRO A 407 26.84 -2.59 -0.54
CA PRO A 407 27.82 -2.49 0.54
C PRO A 407 27.39 -3.34 1.75
N PRO A 408 28.31 -4.02 2.46
CA PRO A 408 27.99 -4.83 3.62
C PRO A 408 27.28 -4.01 4.70
N LEU A 409 26.15 -4.52 5.23
CA LEU A 409 25.48 -3.95 6.40
C LEU A 409 26.16 -4.49 7.67
N LYS A 410 26.68 -3.60 8.52
CA LYS A 410 27.25 -3.97 9.81
C LYS A 410 26.13 -4.16 10.83
N ILE A 411 25.96 -5.39 11.33
CA ILE A 411 24.99 -5.74 12.35
C ILE A 411 25.75 -6.10 13.63
N ARG A 412 25.27 -5.60 14.79
CA ARG A 412 25.84 -5.87 16.12
C ARG A 412 24.72 -6.23 17.08
N GLY A 413 24.98 -7.09 18.06
CA GLY A 413 24.09 -7.48 19.13
C GLY A 413 23.81 -8.98 19.16
N ASP A 414 23.33 -9.44 20.31
CA ASP A 414 22.91 -10.83 20.52
C ASP A 414 21.51 -11.07 19.95
N ALA A 415 21.25 -12.29 19.52
CA ALA A 415 19.92 -12.69 19.06
C ALA A 415 19.02 -12.98 20.26
N ASP A 416 18.11 -12.06 20.61
CA ASP A 416 17.17 -12.19 21.72
C ASP A 416 15.85 -11.46 21.41
N ARG A 417 14.86 -11.60 22.29
CA ARG A 417 13.55 -10.93 22.25
C ARG A 417 13.60 -9.65 23.09
N TYR A 418 14.02 -8.55 22.47
CA TYR A 418 14.07 -7.25 23.14
C TYR A 418 12.70 -6.59 23.19
N ASP A 419 12.30 -6.07 24.36
CA ASP A 419 11.04 -5.30 24.48
C ASP A 419 11.18 -4.00 23.65
N HIS A 420 10.42 -3.92 22.57
CA HIS A 420 10.46 -2.77 21.66
C HIS A 420 9.96 -1.46 22.28
N ARG A 421 9.40 -1.49 23.50
CA ARG A 421 8.90 -0.31 24.22
C ARG A 421 9.96 0.32 25.11
N GLU A 422 10.98 -0.45 25.51
CA GLU A 422 12.05 0.08 26.34
C GLU A 422 12.80 1.22 25.65
N GLY A 423 12.92 2.37 26.37
CA GLY A 423 13.62 3.55 25.85
C GLY A 423 12.90 4.28 24.71
N ASN A 424 11.70 3.85 24.29
CA ASN A 424 10.93 4.52 23.25
C ASN A 424 9.96 5.56 23.81
N ASP A 425 9.97 6.73 23.18
CA ASP A 425 8.98 7.80 23.43
C ASP A 425 7.85 7.69 22.40
N ASP A 426 6.66 7.31 22.87
CA ASP A 426 5.47 7.17 22.06
C ASP A 426 4.55 8.40 22.06
N TYR A 427 4.95 9.49 22.74
CA TYR A 427 4.07 10.63 23.02
C TYR A 427 4.52 11.95 22.41
N SER A 428 5.82 12.24 22.36
CA SER A 428 6.34 13.54 21.89
C SER A 428 5.94 13.84 20.44
N GLN A 429 6.06 12.87 19.53
CA GLN A 429 5.72 13.09 18.11
C GLN A 429 4.21 13.23 17.87
N PRO A 430 3.31 12.39 18.41
CA PRO A 430 1.86 12.65 18.28
C PRO A 430 1.42 13.95 18.98
N GLY A 431 2.03 14.34 20.12
CA GLY A 431 1.80 15.65 20.75
C GLY A 431 2.25 16.80 19.87
N ALA A 432 3.41 16.70 19.23
CA ALA A 432 3.89 17.70 18.28
C ALA A 432 2.94 17.82 17.07
N LEU A 433 2.46 16.68 16.52
CA LEU A 433 1.46 16.67 15.47
C LEU A 433 0.17 17.36 15.91
N PHE A 434 -0.33 17.05 17.10
CA PHE A 434 -1.54 17.66 17.67
C PHE A 434 -1.40 19.19 17.74
N ARG A 435 -0.27 19.71 18.23
CA ARG A 435 -0.01 21.16 18.31
C ARG A 435 0.12 21.86 16.97
N LEU A 436 0.49 21.12 15.90
CA LEU A 436 0.52 21.66 14.54
C LEU A 436 -0.88 21.82 13.92
N LEU A 437 -1.89 21.13 14.44
CA LEU A 437 -3.26 21.27 13.97
C LEU A 437 -3.85 22.62 14.42
N GLY A 438 -4.51 23.33 13.51
CA GLY A 438 -5.28 24.51 13.85
C GLY A 438 -6.51 24.17 14.72
N ALA A 439 -7.02 25.14 15.47
CA ALA A 439 -8.13 24.92 16.42
C ALA A 439 -9.33 24.20 15.81
N ALA A 440 -9.76 24.56 14.59
CA ALA A 440 -10.86 23.89 13.92
C ALA A 440 -10.55 22.43 13.56
N GLN A 441 -9.30 22.10 13.25
CA GLN A 441 -8.87 20.73 12.99
C GLN A 441 -8.81 19.91 14.28
N GLN A 442 -8.39 20.51 15.40
CA GLN A 442 -8.40 19.89 16.73
C GLN A 442 -9.84 19.55 17.14
N GLU A 443 -10.78 20.46 16.99
CA GLU A 443 -12.21 20.20 17.32
C GLU A 443 -12.77 19.04 16.46
N ARG A 444 -12.46 18.99 15.17
CA ARG A 444 -12.84 17.83 14.34
C ARG A 444 -12.17 16.54 14.78
N LEU A 445 -10.89 16.58 15.14
CA LEU A 445 -10.18 15.42 15.68
C LEU A 445 -10.88 14.88 16.94
N PHE A 446 -11.23 15.73 17.88
CA PHE A 446 -11.95 15.34 19.12
C PHE A 446 -13.31 14.73 18.80
N ALA A 447 -14.07 15.35 17.90
CA ALA A 447 -15.38 14.86 17.47
C ALA A 447 -15.29 13.49 16.78
N ASN A 448 -14.29 13.29 15.90
CA ASN A 448 -14.06 12.03 15.21
C ASN A 448 -13.69 10.90 16.16
N ILE A 449 -12.80 11.18 17.13
CA ILE A 449 -12.41 10.22 18.19
C ILE A 449 -13.63 9.84 19.02
N ALA A 450 -14.37 10.81 19.54
CA ALA A 450 -15.53 10.56 20.37
C ALA A 450 -16.62 9.77 19.60
N SER A 451 -16.84 10.08 18.32
CA SER A 451 -17.76 9.32 17.48
C SER A 451 -17.36 7.85 17.33
N SER A 452 -16.07 7.60 17.12
CA SER A 452 -15.55 6.23 16.92
C SER A 452 -15.50 5.41 18.22
N MET A 453 -15.62 6.05 19.39
CA MET A 453 -15.68 5.38 20.69
C MET A 453 -17.10 5.04 21.15
N GLN A 454 -18.12 5.23 20.34
CA GLN A 454 -19.48 4.87 20.68
C GLN A 454 -19.60 3.37 20.99
N GLY A 455 -20.07 3.03 22.19
CA GLY A 455 -20.23 1.65 22.66
C GLY A 455 -18.95 0.98 23.13
N VAL A 456 -17.83 1.67 23.17
CA VAL A 456 -16.58 1.16 23.76
C VAL A 456 -16.67 1.19 25.28
N PRO A 457 -16.25 0.13 26.02
CA PRO A 457 -16.25 0.11 27.48
C PRO A 457 -15.42 1.23 28.12
N ALA A 458 -15.93 1.79 29.22
CA ALA A 458 -15.32 2.93 29.90
C ALA A 458 -13.84 2.71 30.26
N PHE A 459 -13.46 1.52 30.77
CA PHE A 459 -12.08 1.23 31.14
C PHE A 459 -11.07 1.29 29.97
N ILE A 460 -11.53 1.01 28.73
CA ILE A 460 -10.72 1.15 27.51
C ILE A 460 -10.58 2.63 27.17
N ILE A 461 -11.68 3.38 27.27
CA ILE A 461 -11.68 4.83 27.05
C ILE A 461 -10.74 5.52 28.04
N ASP A 462 -10.81 5.19 29.33
CA ASP A 462 -9.94 5.75 30.37
C ASP A 462 -8.46 5.48 30.09
N ARG A 463 -8.12 4.26 29.69
CA ARG A 463 -6.76 3.89 29.31
C ARG A 463 -6.27 4.75 28.13
N GLN A 464 -7.12 4.92 27.12
CA GLN A 464 -6.77 5.72 25.95
C GLN A 464 -6.65 7.21 26.26
N LEU A 465 -7.51 7.74 27.12
CA LEU A 465 -7.43 9.13 27.59
C LEU A 465 -6.09 9.44 28.26
N THR A 466 -5.55 8.48 29.03
CA THR A 466 -4.21 8.62 29.62
C THR A 466 -3.12 8.81 28.56
N HIS A 467 -3.25 8.15 27.41
CA HIS A 467 -2.29 8.32 26.31
C HIS A 467 -2.43 9.69 25.64
N PHE A 468 -3.66 10.18 25.44
CA PHE A 468 -3.86 11.54 24.93
C PHE A 468 -3.31 12.61 25.87
N ASP A 469 -3.51 12.48 27.18
CA ASP A 469 -2.95 13.41 28.19
C ASP A 469 -1.42 13.42 28.16
N ARG A 470 -0.79 12.26 28.03
CA ARG A 470 0.67 12.13 27.97
C ARG A 470 1.24 12.76 26.70
N ALA A 471 0.51 12.72 25.59
CA ALA A 471 0.92 13.38 24.35
C ALA A 471 0.78 14.91 24.46
N ASP A 472 -0.38 15.37 24.96
CA ASP A 472 -0.64 16.78 25.26
C ASP A 472 -1.88 16.89 26.18
N PRO A 473 -1.81 17.61 27.31
CA PRO A 473 -2.98 17.77 28.21
C PRO A 473 -4.21 18.37 27.52
N ALA A 474 -4.03 19.27 26.54
CA ALA A 474 -5.14 19.83 25.78
C ALA A 474 -5.80 18.81 24.86
N TYR A 475 -5.03 17.85 24.36
CA TYR A 475 -5.54 16.74 23.55
C TYR A 475 -6.51 15.88 24.37
N GLY A 476 -6.10 15.41 25.56
CA GLY A 476 -6.96 14.62 26.42
C GLY A 476 -8.19 15.40 26.91
N ALA A 477 -8.02 16.68 27.29
CA ALA A 477 -9.13 17.54 27.71
C ALA A 477 -10.17 17.74 26.59
N GLY A 478 -9.72 17.95 25.34
CA GLY A 478 -10.59 18.10 24.18
C GLY A 478 -11.39 16.85 23.89
N VAL A 479 -10.75 15.66 23.94
CA VAL A 479 -11.44 14.38 23.74
C VAL A 479 -12.46 14.13 24.84
N ARG A 480 -12.15 14.39 26.12
CA ARG A 480 -13.12 14.27 27.23
C ARG A 480 -14.34 15.16 27.03
N LYS A 481 -14.13 16.42 26.63
CA LYS A 481 -15.22 17.35 26.29
C LYS A 481 -16.12 16.78 25.19
N ALA A 482 -15.54 16.23 24.13
CA ALA A 482 -16.28 15.66 23.02
C ALA A 482 -17.05 14.39 23.41
N LEU A 483 -16.47 13.51 24.25
CA LEU A 483 -17.15 12.33 24.80
C LEU A 483 -18.36 12.72 25.65
N LYS A 484 -18.22 13.72 26.55
CA LYS A 484 -19.32 14.26 27.38
C LYS A 484 -20.45 14.81 26.50
N ALA A 485 -20.12 15.56 25.46
CA ALA A 485 -21.12 16.13 24.55
C ALA A 485 -21.93 15.05 23.80
N ARG A 486 -21.38 13.84 23.68
CA ARG A 486 -22.07 12.67 23.08
C ARG A 486 -22.73 11.76 24.12
N GLY A 487 -22.65 12.06 25.41
CA GLY A 487 -23.17 11.20 26.48
C GLY A 487 -22.41 9.88 26.64
N ILE A 488 -21.15 9.80 26.18
CA ILE A 488 -20.31 8.60 26.32
C ILE A 488 -19.64 8.63 27.69
N ALA A 489 -19.92 7.61 28.52
CA ALA A 489 -19.41 7.51 29.87
C ALA A 489 -17.95 7.04 29.91
N PHE A 490 -17.18 7.60 30.84
CA PHE A 490 -15.84 7.16 31.23
C PHE A 490 -15.65 7.42 32.75
N THR A 491 -14.79 6.63 33.42
CA THR A 491 -14.74 6.56 34.91
C THR A 491 -14.11 7.78 35.54
N GLN A 492 -13.19 8.45 34.89
CA GLN A 492 -12.53 9.69 35.39
C GLN A 492 -13.50 10.86 35.60
N ASP A 493 -14.77 10.74 35.17
CA ASP A 493 -15.84 11.68 35.48
C ASP A 493 -16.55 11.39 36.80
N ALA A 494 -16.42 10.19 37.33
CA ALA A 494 -17.08 9.80 38.60
C ALA A 494 -16.32 10.36 39.84
N GLU A 495 -14.99 10.51 39.76
CA GLU A 495 -14.18 11.00 40.85
C GLU A 495 -14.27 12.53 41.06
N VAL A 496 -14.69 13.27 40.03
CA VAL A 496 -14.88 14.73 40.11
C VAL A 496 -16.26 15.10 40.70
N LYS A 497 -17.18 14.13 40.83
CA LYS A 497 -18.53 14.35 41.39
C LYS A 497 -18.71 13.80 42.81
N ALA A 498 -17.68 13.26 43.43
CA ALA A 498 -17.63 12.80 44.81
C ALA A 498 -16.77 13.78 45.64
#